data_077f12a3e15bccb57734cc62c9692a51
#
_entry.id   077f12a3e15bccb57734cc62c9692a51
#
_cell.length_a   1.000
_cell.length_b   1.000
_cell.length_c   1.000
_cell.angle_alpha   90.00
_cell.angle_beta   90.00
_cell.angle_gamma   90.00
#
_symmetry.space_group_name_H-M   'P 1'
#
loop_
_entity.id
_entity.type
_entity.pdbx_description
1 polymer ?
#
loop_
_entity_poly.entity_id
_entity_poly.type
_entity_poly.pdbx_seq_one_letter_code
_entity_poly.pdbx_strand_id
1 'polypeptide(L)'
;MKEARYFYVPDAANATELPVEEAMHALRVLRLKSDDEMFLMDGEGSFYRAMVTLAATKHCMYEIKEKMPQEKTWNGNICIAMAPTKMMDRTEWFAEKATEIGVDELAFLNCKFSERKVMRTVRLDKIIVSAMKQSRKPWKPILTPLTSFKDFVGKERKGLKFIAHCYNEIDSVDLFDTLSANKNKAKDITVLIGPEGDFSIDEVKMAIDKGYVPVSLGKSRLRTETAALYAAMTAQLVNRK
;
A
#
# COMPACT_ATOMS: atom_id res chain seq x y z
N MET A 1 -19.50 -7.47 23.75
CA MET A 1 -19.16 -6.15 23.16
C MET A 1 -19.51 -6.19 21.68
N LYS A 2 -20.32 -5.27 21.16
CA LYS A 2 -20.50 -5.17 19.69
C LYS A 2 -19.16 -4.79 19.08
N GLU A 3 -18.72 -5.50 18.04
CA GLU A 3 -17.49 -5.21 17.35
C GLU A 3 -17.57 -3.82 16.70
N ALA A 4 -16.48 -3.02 16.80
CA ALA A 4 -16.43 -1.69 16.22
C ALA A 4 -16.50 -1.78 14.68
N ARG A 5 -17.38 -1.00 14.07
CA ARG A 5 -17.70 -1.05 12.64
C ARG A 5 -17.04 0.12 11.94
N TYR A 6 -16.11 -0.17 11.01
CA TYR A 6 -15.32 0.82 10.31
C TYR A 6 -15.78 0.97 8.85
N PHE A 7 -15.91 2.22 8.40
CA PHE A 7 -16.29 2.59 7.03
C PHE A 7 -15.28 3.57 6.44
N TYR A 8 -14.95 3.39 5.17
CA TYR A 8 -14.05 4.31 4.47
C TYR A 8 -14.83 5.46 3.85
N VAL A 9 -14.55 6.67 4.27
CA VAL A 9 -15.17 7.91 3.80
C VAL A 9 -14.06 8.94 3.55
N PRO A 10 -13.60 9.14 2.28
CA PRO A 10 -12.45 10.00 1.97
C PRO A 10 -12.56 11.43 2.49
N ASP A 11 -13.76 11.99 2.53
CA ASP A 11 -14.03 13.34 3.03
C ASP A 11 -14.94 13.30 4.28
N ALA A 12 -14.61 12.40 5.22
CA ALA A 12 -15.42 12.16 6.41
C ALA A 12 -15.73 13.45 7.20
N ALA A 13 -14.79 14.40 7.23
CA ALA A 13 -14.96 15.65 7.99
C ALA A 13 -16.10 16.53 7.47
N ASN A 14 -16.39 16.51 6.17
CA ASN A 14 -17.36 17.38 5.51
C ASN A 14 -18.59 16.62 5.00
N ALA A 15 -18.48 15.29 4.83
CA ALA A 15 -19.60 14.47 4.41
C ALA A 15 -20.57 14.20 5.56
N THR A 16 -21.83 14.04 5.24
CA THR A 16 -22.92 13.70 6.19
C THR A 16 -23.58 12.37 5.87
N GLU A 17 -23.11 11.69 4.82
CA GLU A 17 -23.66 10.43 4.32
C GLU A 17 -22.54 9.49 3.91
N LEU A 18 -22.72 8.19 4.16
CA LEU A 18 -21.79 7.16 3.71
C LEU A 18 -21.82 7.05 2.17
N PRO A 19 -20.66 6.80 1.51
CA PRO A 19 -20.63 6.38 0.11
C PRO A 19 -21.58 5.20 -0.13
N VAL A 20 -22.20 5.14 -1.30
CA VAL A 20 -23.28 4.18 -1.60
C VAL A 20 -22.89 2.73 -1.30
N GLU A 21 -21.65 2.32 -1.63
CA GLU A 21 -21.16 0.95 -1.35
C GLU A 21 -21.05 0.70 0.16
N GLU A 22 -20.55 1.68 0.92
CA GLU A 22 -20.44 1.61 2.39
C GLU A 22 -21.82 1.66 3.05
N ALA A 23 -22.74 2.48 2.58
CA ALA A 23 -24.11 2.54 3.05
C ALA A 23 -24.84 1.19 2.85
N MET A 24 -24.69 0.59 1.67
CA MET A 24 -25.26 -0.74 1.43
C MET A 24 -24.67 -1.81 2.35
N HIS A 25 -23.37 -1.77 2.61
CA HIS A 25 -22.73 -2.68 3.57
C HIS A 25 -23.24 -2.45 4.99
N ALA A 26 -23.30 -1.19 5.42
CA ALA A 26 -23.82 -0.79 6.75
C ALA A 26 -25.24 -1.28 6.99
N LEU A 27 -26.14 -1.07 6.01
CA LEU A 27 -27.56 -1.33 6.19
C LEU A 27 -27.94 -2.79 5.95
N ARG A 28 -27.40 -3.44 4.90
CA ARG A 28 -27.82 -4.79 4.52
C ARG A 28 -27.03 -5.89 5.23
N VAL A 29 -25.72 -5.69 5.43
CA VAL A 29 -24.84 -6.69 6.04
C VAL A 29 -24.79 -6.50 7.54
N LEU A 30 -24.44 -5.29 8.00
CA LEU A 30 -24.24 -4.99 9.40
C LEU A 30 -25.55 -4.56 10.11
N ARG A 31 -26.61 -4.28 9.35
CA ARG A 31 -27.96 -3.95 9.83
C ARG A 31 -27.99 -2.77 10.82
N LEU A 32 -27.20 -1.73 10.49
CA LEU A 32 -27.19 -0.49 11.26
C LEU A 32 -28.56 0.18 11.23
N LYS A 33 -28.91 0.80 12.34
CA LYS A 33 -30.14 1.59 12.54
C LYS A 33 -29.77 2.99 12.99
N SER A 34 -30.75 3.90 12.99
CA SER A 34 -30.60 5.20 13.63
C SER A 34 -30.16 5.00 15.09
N ASP A 35 -29.31 5.89 15.56
CA ASP A 35 -28.66 5.88 16.89
C ASP A 35 -27.60 4.77 17.11
N ASP A 36 -27.28 3.97 16.07
CA ASP A 36 -26.11 3.08 16.15
C ASP A 36 -24.80 3.86 15.99
N GLU A 37 -23.80 3.49 16.79
CA GLU A 37 -22.46 4.03 16.71
C GLU A 37 -21.68 3.34 15.59
N MET A 38 -20.86 4.12 14.86
CA MET A 38 -19.91 3.64 13.86
C MET A 38 -18.63 4.48 13.85
N PHE A 39 -17.59 3.94 13.20
CA PHE A 39 -16.32 4.64 13.00
C PHE A 39 -16.06 4.84 11.53
N LEU A 40 -15.66 6.06 11.17
CA LEU A 40 -15.24 6.40 9.82
C LEU A 40 -13.72 6.53 9.77
N MET A 41 -13.13 6.27 8.62
CA MET A 41 -11.71 6.51 8.33
C MET A 41 -11.58 7.30 7.03
N ASP A 42 -10.78 8.38 7.06
CA ASP A 42 -10.60 9.25 5.90
C ASP A 42 -9.53 8.77 4.91
N GLY A 43 -8.67 7.85 5.34
CA GLY A 43 -7.50 7.43 4.55
C GLY A 43 -6.30 8.38 4.67
N GLU A 44 -6.43 9.45 5.44
CA GLU A 44 -5.42 10.50 5.63
C GLU A 44 -4.89 10.55 7.08
N GLY A 45 -5.31 9.60 7.91
CA GLY A 45 -4.79 9.42 9.25
C GLY A 45 -5.76 9.76 10.37
N SER A 46 -7.03 9.91 10.11
CA SER A 46 -8.01 10.13 11.18
C SER A 46 -9.10 9.06 11.18
N PHE A 47 -9.51 8.69 12.40
CA PHE A 47 -10.81 8.09 12.63
C PHE A 47 -11.79 9.15 13.06
N TYR A 48 -13.08 8.87 12.83
CA TYR A 48 -14.18 9.68 13.32
C TYR A 48 -15.20 8.76 13.98
N ARG A 49 -15.53 9.03 15.23
CA ARG A 49 -16.68 8.41 15.90
C ARG A 49 -17.94 9.14 15.46
N ALA A 50 -18.90 8.41 14.91
CA ALA A 50 -20.12 8.96 14.35
C ALA A 50 -21.34 8.16 14.81
N MET A 51 -22.49 8.84 14.82
CA MET A 51 -23.81 8.26 15.08
C MET A 51 -24.63 8.27 13.81
N VAL A 52 -25.30 7.17 13.50
CA VAL A 52 -26.25 7.09 12.39
C VAL A 52 -27.46 7.96 12.72
N THR A 53 -27.78 8.93 11.88
CA THR A 53 -28.97 9.80 12.04
C THR A 53 -30.16 9.32 11.19
N LEU A 54 -29.87 8.71 10.02
CA LEU A 54 -30.90 8.13 9.15
C LEU A 54 -30.37 6.83 8.53
N ALA A 55 -31.14 5.76 8.67
CA ALA A 55 -30.91 4.46 8.04
C ALA A 55 -32.06 4.15 7.06
N ALA A 56 -31.89 4.48 5.79
CA ALA A 56 -32.87 4.24 4.72
C ALA A 56 -32.25 3.35 3.63
N THR A 57 -33.00 2.70 2.80
CA THR A 57 -32.63 1.58 1.88
C THR A 57 -31.26 1.65 1.20
N LYS A 58 -30.78 2.85 0.82
CA LYS A 58 -29.46 3.08 0.21
C LYS A 58 -28.73 4.28 0.81
N HIS A 59 -29.33 4.95 1.77
CA HIS A 59 -28.85 6.17 2.39
C HIS A 59 -28.57 5.91 3.86
N CYS A 60 -27.34 6.12 4.28
CA CYS A 60 -26.94 6.05 5.68
C CYS A 60 -26.31 7.39 6.05
N MET A 61 -27.12 8.27 6.63
CA MET A 61 -26.63 9.57 7.09
C MET A 61 -26.05 9.45 8.51
N TYR A 62 -25.14 10.33 8.82
CA TYR A 62 -24.48 10.33 10.12
C TYR A 62 -24.13 11.75 10.60
N GLU A 63 -23.87 11.83 11.89
CA GLU A 63 -23.32 12.99 12.55
C GLU A 63 -22.00 12.60 13.23
N ILE A 64 -20.94 13.36 12.98
CA ILE A 64 -19.65 13.16 13.67
C ILE A 64 -19.76 13.67 15.10
N LYS A 65 -19.37 12.82 16.05
CA LYS A 65 -19.30 13.14 17.47
C LYS A 65 -17.88 13.47 17.93
N GLU A 66 -16.86 12.88 17.26
CA GLU A 66 -15.48 13.07 17.66
C GLU A 66 -14.54 12.79 16.48
N LYS A 67 -13.54 13.65 16.29
CA LYS A 67 -12.39 13.40 15.40
C LYS A 67 -11.24 12.84 16.22
N MET A 68 -10.65 11.74 15.78
CA MET A 68 -9.60 10.98 16.45
C MET A 68 -8.36 10.86 15.54
N PRO A 69 -7.51 11.91 15.45
CA PRO A 69 -6.29 11.85 14.65
C PRO A 69 -5.37 10.75 15.14
N GLN A 70 -4.71 10.06 14.22
CA GLN A 70 -3.77 8.99 14.52
C GLN A 70 -2.37 9.37 14.08
N GLU A 71 -1.38 8.88 14.79
CA GLU A 71 0.01 8.97 14.35
C GLU A 71 0.40 7.71 13.56
N LYS A 72 1.22 7.90 12.51
CA LYS A 72 1.85 6.76 11.85
C LYS A 72 2.77 6.03 12.83
N THR A 73 2.73 4.70 12.79
CA THR A 73 3.61 3.84 13.60
C THR A 73 4.99 3.61 12.96
N TRP A 74 5.24 4.23 11.82
CA TRP A 74 6.54 4.22 11.11
C TRP A 74 6.94 5.61 10.65
N ASN A 75 8.24 5.78 10.41
CA ASN A 75 8.81 7.04 9.93
C ASN A 75 8.87 7.07 8.40
N GLY A 76 8.82 8.28 7.82
CA GLY A 76 9.01 8.51 6.39
C GLY A 76 7.92 7.90 5.51
N ASN A 77 8.28 7.67 4.24
CA ASN A 77 7.41 7.11 3.22
C ASN A 77 8.02 5.82 2.66
N ILE A 78 7.26 4.74 2.67
CA ILE A 78 7.64 3.43 2.14
C ILE A 78 6.88 3.21 0.83
N CYS A 79 7.61 3.17 -0.28
CA CYS A 79 7.11 2.84 -1.61
C CYS A 79 7.63 1.48 -2.04
N ILE A 80 6.72 0.56 -2.37
CA ILE A 80 7.05 -0.69 -3.04
C ILE A 80 6.56 -0.63 -4.47
N ALA A 81 7.49 -0.66 -5.40
CA ALA A 81 7.21 -0.62 -6.83
C ALA A 81 7.50 -2.00 -7.45
N MET A 82 6.45 -2.74 -7.79
CA MET A 82 6.59 -4.10 -8.32
C MET A 82 5.98 -4.25 -9.70
N ALA A 83 6.55 -5.14 -10.53
CA ALA A 83 5.88 -5.59 -11.73
C ALA A 83 4.67 -6.47 -11.34
N PRO A 84 3.46 -6.21 -11.88
CA PRO A 84 2.31 -7.06 -11.62
C PRO A 84 2.59 -8.50 -12.08
N THR A 85 2.23 -9.46 -11.25
CA THR A 85 2.39 -10.87 -11.58
C THR A 85 1.45 -11.31 -12.72
N LYS A 86 1.82 -12.37 -13.44
CA LYS A 86 0.96 -13.01 -14.45
C LYS A 86 -0.43 -13.34 -13.88
N MET A 87 -0.45 -13.95 -12.70
CA MET A 87 -1.66 -14.25 -11.93
C MET A 87 -2.01 -13.06 -11.05
N MET A 88 -3.07 -12.33 -11.42
CA MET A 88 -3.45 -11.07 -10.75
C MET A 88 -3.82 -11.24 -9.26
N ASP A 89 -4.33 -12.39 -8.88
CA ASP A 89 -4.64 -12.77 -7.49
C ASP A 89 -3.44 -12.62 -6.54
N ARG A 90 -2.23 -12.89 -7.02
CA ARG A 90 -0.99 -12.70 -6.24
C ARG A 90 -0.64 -11.23 -6.05
N THR A 91 -0.84 -10.41 -7.08
CA THR A 91 -0.69 -8.95 -6.98
C THR A 91 -1.74 -8.37 -6.01
N GLU A 92 -2.97 -8.88 -6.07
CA GLU A 92 -4.06 -8.52 -5.16
C GLU A 92 -3.72 -8.91 -3.71
N TRP A 93 -3.23 -10.11 -3.50
CA TRP A 93 -2.77 -10.59 -2.19
C TRP A 93 -1.62 -9.72 -1.64
N PHE A 94 -0.65 -9.38 -2.48
CA PHE A 94 0.42 -8.45 -2.07
C PHE A 94 -0.15 -7.09 -1.65
N ALA A 95 -1.05 -6.49 -2.44
CA ALA A 95 -1.64 -5.20 -2.11
C ALA A 95 -2.41 -5.22 -0.79
N GLU A 96 -3.15 -6.31 -0.53
CA GLU A 96 -3.82 -6.55 0.75
C GLU A 96 -2.80 -6.57 1.91
N LYS A 97 -1.79 -7.44 1.84
CA LYS A 97 -0.84 -7.65 2.94
C LYS A 97 0.10 -6.46 3.15
N ALA A 98 0.53 -5.80 2.10
CA ALA A 98 1.33 -4.57 2.21
C ALA A 98 0.53 -3.44 2.89
N THR A 99 -0.77 -3.33 2.62
CA THR A 99 -1.65 -2.38 3.31
C THR A 99 -1.80 -2.73 4.79
N GLU A 100 -1.98 -4.01 5.13
CA GLU A 100 -2.04 -4.48 6.52
C GLU A 100 -0.73 -4.21 7.29
N ILE A 101 0.43 -4.38 6.65
CA ILE A 101 1.75 -4.11 7.24
C ILE A 101 1.94 -2.61 7.44
N GLY A 102 1.56 -1.80 6.47
CA GLY A 102 1.68 -0.35 6.45
C GLY A 102 2.79 0.10 5.51
N VAL A 103 2.39 0.51 4.32
CA VAL A 103 3.21 1.17 3.30
C VAL A 103 2.48 2.43 2.84
N ASP A 104 3.22 3.36 2.24
CA ASP A 104 2.65 4.64 1.81
C ASP A 104 2.30 4.65 0.32
N GLU A 105 2.99 3.85 -0.49
CA GLU A 105 2.75 3.78 -1.92
C GLU A 105 2.92 2.35 -2.44
N LEU A 106 1.94 1.90 -3.20
CA LEU A 106 1.98 0.70 -4.03
C LEU A 106 2.05 1.14 -5.48
N ALA A 107 3.22 1.00 -6.11
CA ALA A 107 3.43 1.36 -7.50
C ALA A 107 3.58 0.11 -8.38
N PHE A 108 3.08 0.18 -9.61
CA PHE A 108 3.15 -0.95 -10.52
C PHE A 108 3.98 -0.62 -11.76
N LEU A 109 4.92 -1.53 -12.09
CA LEU A 109 5.93 -1.34 -13.12
C LEU A 109 5.65 -2.19 -14.37
N ASN A 110 5.66 -1.57 -15.53
CA ASN A 110 5.70 -2.28 -16.81
C ASN A 110 7.16 -2.44 -17.22
N CYS A 111 7.75 -3.59 -16.90
CA CYS A 111 9.13 -3.96 -17.22
C CYS A 111 9.21 -4.72 -18.55
N LYS A 112 10.43 -4.87 -19.07
CA LYS A 112 10.71 -5.57 -20.35
C LYS A 112 10.13 -6.97 -20.37
N PHE A 113 10.34 -7.74 -19.29
CA PHE A 113 9.88 -9.11 -19.16
C PHE A 113 8.55 -9.28 -18.42
N SER A 114 7.79 -8.19 -18.20
CA SER A 114 6.46 -8.29 -17.64
C SER A 114 5.53 -9.02 -18.60
N GLU A 115 4.90 -10.11 -18.16
CA GLU A 115 3.85 -10.79 -18.90
C GLU A 115 2.55 -9.99 -18.92
N ARG A 116 2.27 -9.26 -17.83
CA ARG A 116 1.08 -8.42 -17.68
C ARG A 116 1.38 -6.99 -18.15
N LYS A 117 0.73 -6.58 -19.23
CA LYS A 117 0.87 -5.25 -19.84
C LYS A 117 -0.31 -4.30 -19.58
N VAL A 118 -1.36 -4.81 -18.94
CA VAL A 118 -2.56 -4.02 -18.59
C VAL A 118 -3.01 -4.39 -17.19
N MET A 119 -3.33 -3.39 -16.39
CA MET A 119 -3.83 -3.56 -15.04
C MET A 119 -4.97 -2.58 -14.75
N ARG A 120 -6.06 -3.09 -14.19
CA ARG A 120 -7.18 -2.27 -13.72
C ARG A 120 -7.01 -2.01 -12.22
N THR A 121 -6.91 -0.75 -11.85
CA THR A 121 -6.66 -0.35 -10.45
C THR A 121 -7.91 -0.38 -9.57
N VAL A 122 -9.11 -0.29 -10.16
CA VAL A 122 -10.37 -0.20 -9.41
C VAL A 122 -10.55 -1.37 -8.43
N ARG A 123 -10.20 -2.59 -8.84
CA ARG A 123 -10.32 -3.76 -7.95
C ARG A 123 -9.26 -3.74 -6.85
N LEU A 124 -8.03 -3.32 -7.18
CA LEU A 124 -6.96 -3.17 -6.19
C LEU A 124 -7.30 -2.10 -5.14
N ASP A 125 -7.89 -0.99 -5.56
CA ASP A 125 -8.34 0.06 -4.65
C ASP A 125 -9.36 -0.46 -3.63
N LYS A 126 -10.32 -1.28 -4.08
CA LYS A 126 -11.29 -1.93 -3.18
C LYS A 126 -10.62 -2.91 -2.20
N ILE A 127 -9.59 -3.63 -2.63
CA ILE A 127 -8.82 -4.54 -1.77
C ILE A 127 -8.07 -3.73 -0.71
N ILE A 128 -7.41 -2.64 -1.10
CA ILE A 128 -6.71 -1.73 -0.20
C ILE A 128 -7.68 -1.18 0.86
N VAL A 129 -8.84 -0.68 0.45
CA VAL A 129 -9.88 -0.18 1.38
C VAL A 129 -10.35 -1.28 2.33
N SER A 130 -10.55 -2.49 1.84
CA SER A 130 -10.94 -3.63 2.68
C SER A 130 -9.86 -3.97 3.71
N ALA A 131 -8.59 -4.00 3.28
CA ALA A 131 -7.43 -4.25 4.15
C ALA A 131 -7.25 -3.16 5.21
N MET A 132 -7.45 -1.88 4.86
CA MET A 132 -7.46 -0.76 5.80
C MET A 132 -8.52 -0.96 6.90
N LYS A 133 -9.75 -1.27 6.51
CA LYS A 133 -10.86 -1.49 7.46
C LYS A 133 -10.57 -2.66 8.40
N GLN A 134 -10.10 -3.77 7.86
CA GLN A 134 -9.77 -4.96 8.64
C GLN A 134 -8.60 -4.73 9.60
N SER A 135 -7.53 -4.08 9.13
CA SER A 135 -6.34 -3.79 9.94
C SER A 135 -6.47 -2.55 10.82
N ARG A 136 -7.59 -1.82 10.73
CA ARG A 136 -7.86 -0.56 11.45
C ARG A 136 -6.74 0.46 11.24
N LYS A 137 -6.32 0.64 9.99
CA LYS A 137 -5.32 1.66 9.61
C LYS A 137 -6.00 2.82 8.90
N PRO A 138 -5.94 4.05 9.44
CA PRO A 138 -6.56 5.21 8.80
C PRO A 138 -5.71 5.82 7.68
N TRP A 139 -4.59 5.17 7.29
CA TRP A 139 -3.68 5.60 6.24
C TRP A 139 -3.90 4.75 4.99
N LYS A 140 -4.40 5.37 3.92
CA LYS A 140 -4.58 4.69 2.64
C LYS A 140 -3.31 4.80 1.81
N PRO A 141 -2.69 3.69 1.38
CA PRO A 141 -1.57 3.75 0.46
C PRO A 141 -1.97 4.42 -0.87
N ILE A 142 -1.07 5.24 -1.40
CA ILE A 142 -1.21 5.75 -2.77
C ILE A 142 -1.10 4.58 -3.74
N LEU A 143 -2.07 4.44 -4.62
CA LEU A 143 -2.06 3.44 -5.69
C LEU A 143 -1.57 4.07 -6.99
N THR A 144 -0.29 3.91 -7.29
CA THR A 144 0.29 4.36 -8.56
C THR A 144 0.02 3.31 -9.64
N PRO A 145 -0.72 3.66 -10.72
CA PRO A 145 -1.08 2.71 -11.78
C PRO A 145 0.13 2.22 -12.55
N LEU A 146 -0.09 1.21 -13.42
CA LEU A 146 0.95 0.63 -14.24
C LEU A 146 1.67 1.70 -15.08
N THR A 147 2.94 1.90 -14.78
CA THR A 147 3.81 2.93 -15.36
C THR A 147 5.01 2.24 -16.00
N SER A 148 5.54 2.76 -17.12
CA SER A 148 6.76 2.20 -17.71
C SER A 148 7.91 2.26 -16.69
N PHE A 149 8.77 1.23 -16.70
CA PHE A 149 9.94 1.20 -15.81
C PHE A 149 10.78 2.47 -15.95
N LYS A 150 11.04 2.89 -17.20
CA LYS A 150 11.81 4.10 -17.51
C LYS A 150 11.20 5.36 -16.91
N ASP A 151 9.88 5.54 -17.06
CA ASP A 151 9.19 6.72 -16.53
C ASP A 151 9.18 6.73 -15.01
N PHE A 152 9.06 5.54 -14.38
CA PHE A 152 9.08 5.43 -12.93
C PHE A 152 10.45 5.79 -12.35
N VAL A 153 11.54 5.17 -12.84
CA VAL A 153 12.90 5.43 -12.34
C VAL A 153 13.44 6.79 -12.75
N GLY A 154 12.89 7.39 -13.81
CA GLY A 154 13.22 8.73 -14.26
C GLY A 154 12.67 9.84 -13.35
N LYS A 155 11.66 9.57 -12.56
CA LYS A 155 11.11 10.53 -11.59
C LYS A 155 12.05 10.64 -10.38
N GLU A 156 12.28 11.88 -9.94
CA GLU A 156 13.03 12.11 -8.72
C GLU A 156 12.28 11.53 -7.51
N ARG A 157 12.99 10.75 -6.68
CA ARG A 157 12.49 10.18 -5.43
C ARG A 157 13.47 10.46 -4.30
N LYS A 158 12.94 10.92 -3.17
CA LYS A 158 13.71 11.19 -1.97
C LYS A 158 14.12 9.90 -1.26
N GLY A 159 15.15 9.98 -0.43
CA GLY A 159 15.56 8.90 0.47
C GLY A 159 16.34 7.78 -0.20
N LEU A 160 16.25 6.60 0.36
CA LEU A 160 16.95 5.41 -0.08
C LEU A 160 16.18 4.71 -1.20
N LYS A 161 16.89 4.34 -2.26
CA LYS A 161 16.31 3.71 -3.45
C LYS A 161 17.02 2.39 -3.73
N PHE A 162 16.26 1.33 -3.89
CA PHE A 162 16.78 -0.02 -4.07
C PHE A 162 16.14 -0.73 -5.25
N ILE A 163 16.91 -1.61 -5.90
CA ILE A 163 16.44 -2.53 -6.92
C ILE A 163 16.87 -3.95 -6.58
N ALA A 164 15.90 -4.85 -6.39
CA ALA A 164 16.16 -6.25 -6.11
C ALA A 164 16.22 -7.05 -7.42
N HIS A 165 17.32 -7.75 -7.66
CA HIS A 165 17.55 -8.58 -8.84
C HIS A 165 18.30 -9.88 -8.49
N CYS A 166 18.35 -10.84 -9.43
CA CYS A 166 18.97 -12.15 -9.24
C CYS A 166 20.25 -12.35 -10.08
N TYR A 167 20.79 -11.30 -10.71
CA TYR A 167 22.01 -11.38 -11.53
C TYR A 167 23.24 -11.53 -10.65
N ASN A 168 24.05 -12.58 -10.90
CA ASN A 168 25.32 -12.80 -10.17
C ASN A 168 26.43 -11.86 -10.61
N GLU A 169 26.33 -11.30 -11.83
CA GLU A 169 27.34 -10.41 -12.43
C GLU A 169 27.22 -8.96 -11.95
N ILE A 170 26.18 -8.64 -11.21
CA ILE A 170 25.96 -7.31 -10.62
C ILE A 170 26.00 -7.45 -9.11
N ASP A 171 27.01 -6.82 -8.50
CA ASP A 171 27.16 -6.84 -7.04
C ASP A 171 25.92 -6.25 -6.37
N SER A 172 25.45 -6.93 -5.33
CA SER A 172 24.31 -6.48 -4.51
C SER A 172 24.63 -6.58 -3.03
N VAL A 173 24.04 -5.68 -2.25
CA VAL A 173 24.13 -5.69 -0.79
C VAL A 173 22.84 -6.23 -0.18
N ASP A 174 22.88 -6.71 1.06
CA ASP A 174 21.66 -7.14 1.74
C ASP A 174 20.75 -5.94 2.06
N LEU A 175 19.46 -6.06 1.75
CA LEU A 175 18.48 -4.98 1.96
C LEU A 175 18.34 -4.64 3.45
N PHE A 176 18.22 -5.66 4.32
CA PHE A 176 18.01 -5.45 5.75
C PHE A 176 19.23 -4.78 6.40
N ASP A 177 20.44 -5.28 6.10
CA ASP A 177 21.68 -4.72 6.63
C ASP A 177 21.86 -3.27 6.19
N THR A 178 21.60 -3.00 4.91
CA THR A 178 21.73 -1.64 4.34
C THR A 178 20.73 -0.68 4.95
N LEU A 179 19.46 -1.07 5.09
CA LEU A 179 18.44 -0.25 5.73
C LEU A 179 18.77 -0.01 7.21
N SER A 180 19.20 -1.05 7.93
CA SER A 180 19.56 -0.97 9.35
C SER A 180 20.72 -0.01 9.60
N ALA A 181 21.75 -0.05 8.76
CA ALA A 181 22.89 0.86 8.81
C ALA A 181 22.53 2.33 8.50
N ASN A 182 21.42 2.58 7.81
CA ASN A 182 20.95 3.90 7.40
C ASN A 182 19.69 4.38 8.14
N LYS A 183 19.21 3.67 9.15
CA LYS A 183 17.97 3.96 9.89
C LYS A 183 17.79 5.42 10.31
N ASN A 184 18.88 6.10 10.67
CA ASN A 184 18.88 7.49 11.14
C ASN A 184 19.20 8.53 10.05
N LYS A 185 19.57 8.09 8.84
CA LYS A 185 20.02 9.00 7.76
C LYS A 185 18.93 9.35 6.77
N ALA A 186 18.09 8.38 6.41
CA ALA A 186 17.00 8.60 5.47
C ALA A 186 15.79 7.75 5.89
N LYS A 187 14.63 8.36 5.89
CA LYS A 187 13.37 7.73 6.32
C LYS A 187 12.52 7.26 5.13
N ASP A 188 12.65 7.92 4.00
CA ASP A 188 11.93 7.55 2.78
C ASP A 188 12.66 6.39 2.08
N ILE A 189 11.91 5.36 1.70
CA ILE A 189 12.44 4.13 1.11
C ILE A 189 11.62 3.80 -0.14
N THR A 190 12.31 3.52 -1.24
CA THR A 190 11.68 2.98 -2.46
C THR A 190 12.38 1.68 -2.84
N VAL A 191 11.64 0.60 -3.02
CA VAL A 191 12.18 -0.70 -3.45
C VAL A 191 11.50 -1.14 -4.74
N LEU A 192 12.32 -1.47 -5.76
CA LEU A 192 11.86 -2.01 -7.04
C LEU A 192 11.95 -3.53 -7.04
N ILE A 193 10.86 -4.19 -7.45
CA ILE A 193 10.75 -5.65 -7.55
C ILE A 193 10.33 -6.02 -8.97
N GLY A 194 11.12 -6.88 -9.62
CA GLY A 194 10.91 -7.30 -11.00
C GLY A 194 9.76 -8.28 -11.21
N PRO A 195 9.40 -8.56 -12.48
CA PRO A 195 8.45 -9.61 -12.84
C PRO A 195 9.04 -11.01 -12.57
N GLU A 196 8.30 -12.06 -12.89
CA GLU A 196 8.75 -13.46 -12.74
C GLU A 196 10.04 -13.76 -13.53
N GLY A 197 10.27 -13.03 -14.63
CA GLY A 197 11.48 -13.11 -15.47
C GLY A 197 12.61 -12.17 -15.06
N ASP A 198 12.49 -11.53 -13.89
CA ASP A 198 13.40 -10.49 -13.39
C ASP A 198 13.35 -9.19 -14.23
N PHE A 199 14.11 -8.19 -13.82
CA PHE A 199 14.43 -7.02 -14.66
C PHE A 199 15.39 -7.42 -15.76
N SER A 200 15.40 -6.73 -16.89
CA SER A 200 16.49 -6.86 -17.84
C SER A 200 17.78 -6.18 -17.30
N ILE A 201 18.94 -6.62 -17.77
CA ILE A 201 20.22 -6.01 -17.39
C ILE A 201 20.23 -4.50 -17.67
N ASP A 202 19.63 -4.07 -18.80
CA ASP A 202 19.52 -2.65 -19.15
C ASP A 202 18.65 -1.87 -18.15
N GLU A 203 17.56 -2.47 -17.65
CA GLU A 203 16.73 -1.85 -16.62
C GLU A 203 17.47 -1.74 -15.28
N VAL A 204 18.23 -2.76 -14.88
CA VAL A 204 19.06 -2.71 -13.67
C VAL A 204 20.11 -1.60 -13.80
N LYS A 205 20.85 -1.53 -14.91
CA LYS A 205 21.81 -0.47 -15.16
C LYS A 205 21.17 0.92 -15.13
N MET A 206 20.01 1.08 -15.79
CA MET A 206 19.27 2.33 -15.78
C MET A 206 18.87 2.75 -14.36
N ALA A 207 18.44 1.82 -13.51
CA ALA A 207 18.13 2.11 -12.13
C ALA A 207 19.37 2.55 -11.34
N ILE A 208 20.51 1.87 -11.53
CA ILE A 208 21.79 2.23 -10.90
C ILE A 208 22.20 3.65 -11.30
N ASP A 209 22.11 4.01 -12.57
CA ASP A 209 22.41 5.35 -13.09
C ASP A 209 21.49 6.43 -12.48
N LYS A 210 20.29 6.03 -12.03
CA LYS A 210 19.35 6.89 -11.30
C LYS A 210 19.51 6.84 -9.78
N GLY A 211 20.58 6.19 -9.30
CA GLY A 211 20.93 6.12 -7.87
C GLY A 211 20.17 5.08 -7.09
N TYR A 212 19.61 4.07 -7.74
CA TYR A 212 19.10 2.88 -7.04
C TYR A 212 20.26 1.95 -6.70
N VAL A 213 20.27 1.45 -5.47
CA VAL A 213 21.29 0.50 -5.00
C VAL A 213 20.79 -0.92 -5.27
N PRO A 214 21.60 -1.76 -5.96
CA PRO A 214 21.27 -3.17 -6.13
C PRO A 214 21.25 -3.90 -4.80
N VAL A 215 20.17 -4.67 -4.55
CA VAL A 215 20.01 -5.39 -3.28
C VAL A 215 19.60 -6.85 -3.48
N SER A 216 20.06 -7.67 -2.53
CA SER A 216 19.59 -9.03 -2.31
C SER A 216 18.53 -9.05 -1.20
N LEU A 217 17.54 -9.93 -1.33
CA LEU A 217 16.54 -10.24 -0.32
C LEU A 217 16.85 -11.57 0.39
N GLY A 218 18.14 -11.96 0.43
CA GLY A 218 18.60 -13.21 0.99
C GLY A 218 18.89 -14.28 -0.08
N LYS A 219 19.29 -15.48 0.38
CA LYS A 219 19.77 -16.57 -0.50
C LYS A 219 18.66 -17.35 -1.20
N SER A 220 17.42 -17.25 -0.72
CA SER A 220 16.29 -18.00 -1.28
C SER A 220 15.71 -17.29 -2.48
N ARG A 221 15.38 -18.06 -3.54
CA ARG A 221 14.63 -17.53 -4.67
C ARG A 221 13.17 -17.28 -4.26
N LEU A 222 12.78 -16.02 -4.19
CA LEU A 222 11.42 -15.60 -3.86
C LEU A 222 10.59 -15.40 -5.12
N ARG A 223 9.29 -15.63 -5.03
CA ARG A 223 8.34 -15.19 -6.05
C ARG A 223 8.19 -13.67 -5.98
N THR A 224 7.77 -13.03 -7.06
CA THR A 224 7.61 -11.56 -7.16
C THR A 224 6.78 -10.99 -6.01
N GLU A 225 5.59 -11.55 -5.74
CA GLU A 225 4.72 -11.11 -4.64
C GLU A 225 5.36 -11.31 -3.26
N THR A 226 6.12 -12.40 -3.09
CA THR A 226 6.84 -12.68 -1.83
C THR A 226 8.01 -11.72 -1.65
N ALA A 227 8.78 -11.44 -2.70
CA ALA A 227 9.87 -10.48 -2.68
C ALA A 227 9.37 -9.07 -2.34
N ALA A 228 8.25 -8.66 -2.95
CA ALA A 228 7.63 -7.38 -2.66
C ALA A 228 7.15 -7.27 -1.21
N LEU A 229 6.55 -8.34 -0.68
CA LEU A 229 6.10 -8.36 0.72
C LEU A 229 7.28 -8.39 1.69
N TYR A 230 8.34 -9.15 1.39
CA TYR A 230 9.57 -9.16 2.17
C TYR A 230 10.19 -7.76 2.25
N ALA A 231 10.29 -7.06 1.11
CA ALA A 231 10.80 -5.70 1.07
C ALA A 231 9.93 -4.72 1.87
N ALA A 232 8.60 -4.84 1.79
CA ALA A 232 7.66 -4.04 2.57
C ALA A 232 7.83 -4.26 4.08
N MET A 233 7.93 -5.52 4.51
CA MET A 233 8.13 -5.87 5.93
C MET A 233 9.48 -5.37 6.44
N THR A 234 10.55 -5.56 5.67
CA THR A 234 11.89 -5.11 6.04
C THR A 234 11.95 -3.60 6.19
N ALA A 235 11.41 -2.85 5.23
CA ALA A 235 11.33 -1.39 5.29
C ALA A 235 10.50 -0.91 6.50
N GLN A 236 9.37 -1.56 6.75
CA GLN A 236 8.49 -1.21 7.86
C GLN A 236 9.13 -1.48 9.23
N LEU A 237 9.79 -2.63 9.40
CA LEU A 237 10.48 -2.99 10.64
C LEU A 237 11.61 -2.02 10.98
N VAL A 238 12.41 -1.62 9.97
CA VAL A 238 13.52 -0.69 10.19
C VAL A 238 12.99 0.73 10.49
N ASN A 239 11.92 1.17 9.83
CA ASN A 239 11.34 2.49 10.02
C ASN A 239 10.36 2.59 11.19
N ARG A 240 10.10 1.52 11.90
CA ARG A 240 9.19 1.48 13.04
C ARG A 240 9.60 2.51 14.11
N LYS A 241 8.60 3.26 14.60
CA LYS A 241 8.75 4.19 15.74
C LYS A 241 8.86 3.44 17.06
#